data_072cc3ec5dbc288493162e093584ce36
#
_entry.id   072cc3ec5dbc288493162e093584ce36
#
_cell.length_a   1.000
_cell.length_b   1.000
_cell.length_c   1.000
_cell.angle_alpha   90.00
_cell.angle_beta   90.00
_cell.angle_gamma   90.00
#
_symmetry.space_group_name_H-M   'P 1'
#
loop_
_entity.id
_entity.type
_entity.pdbx_description
1 polymer ?
#
loop_
_entity_poly.entity_id
_entity_poly.type
_entity_poly.pdbx_seq_one_letter_code
_entity_poly.pdbx_strand_id
1 'polypeptide(L)'
;ILTLEEVHYFINTIPNLKHKACVALLYSAGLRVSELCHLRYEDISRKNMRIYIRPSKSRSDRYAILSKKALDILTKYWFSFGKPKGWLFPGTKDNCPIVSFTVSRFINDHCSFLGLEKKVTAHMLRHSFGTHLYEQGYDLLTIQKLLGHKSASSSLIYVHLGTTTMKKLKSPFDKDESL
;
A
#
# COMPACT_ATOMS: atom_id res chain seq x y z
N ILE A 1 1.71 -0.68 16.45
CA ILE A 1 0.55 -0.52 15.56
C ILE A 1 0.03 0.90 15.73
N LEU A 2 -0.32 1.52 14.62
CA LEU A 2 -0.95 2.82 14.59
C LEU A 2 -2.47 2.65 14.68
N THR A 3 -3.15 3.59 15.33
CA THR A 3 -4.61 3.65 15.25
C THR A 3 -5.04 4.14 13.87
N LEU A 4 -6.31 3.98 13.53
CA LEU A 4 -6.87 4.47 12.27
C LEU A 4 -6.69 5.99 12.14
N GLU A 5 -6.96 6.74 13.20
CA GLU A 5 -6.78 8.20 13.26
C GLU A 5 -5.31 8.60 13.07
N GLU A 6 -4.38 7.92 13.75
CA GLU A 6 -2.94 8.16 13.60
C GLU A 6 -2.47 7.97 12.17
N VAL A 7 -2.94 6.91 11.50
CA VAL A 7 -2.58 6.64 10.09
C VAL A 7 -3.14 7.72 9.16
N HIS A 8 -4.41 8.06 9.30
CA HIS A 8 -5.04 9.10 8.48
C HIS A 8 -4.33 10.44 8.67
N TYR A 9 -4.06 10.83 9.90
CA TYR A 9 -3.32 12.06 10.22
C TYR A 9 -1.92 12.04 9.59
N PHE A 10 -1.20 10.94 9.74
CA PHE A 10 0.14 10.79 9.18
C PHE A 10 0.14 10.97 7.66
N ILE A 11 -0.75 10.27 6.96
CA ILE A 11 -0.84 10.34 5.49
C ILE A 11 -1.29 11.74 5.04
N ASN A 12 -2.34 12.28 5.64
CA ASN A 12 -2.95 13.53 5.21
C ASN A 12 -2.03 14.74 5.42
N THR A 13 -1.08 14.66 6.33
CA THR A 13 -0.13 15.76 6.61
C THR A 13 1.14 15.70 5.76
N ILE A 14 1.35 14.68 4.93
CA ILE A 14 2.50 14.61 4.02
C ILE A 14 2.31 15.64 2.89
N PRO A 15 3.20 16.65 2.75
CA PRO A 15 3.00 17.71 1.76
C PRO A 15 3.38 17.29 0.33
N ASN A 16 4.40 16.44 0.16
CA ASN A 16 4.85 15.99 -1.15
C ASN A 16 3.91 14.89 -1.67
N LEU A 17 3.26 15.12 -2.82
CA LEU A 17 2.28 14.19 -3.39
C LEU A 17 2.85 12.81 -3.73
N LYS A 18 4.11 12.73 -4.18
CA LYS A 18 4.78 11.45 -4.45
C LYS A 18 4.95 10.65 -3.16
N HIS A 19 5.45 11.27 -2.12
CA HIS A 19 5.62 10.65 -0.80
C HIS A 19 4.28 10.24 -0.21
N LYS A 20 3.29 11.13 -0.31
CA LYS A 20 1.92 10.85 0.15
C LYS A 20 1.30 9.64 -0.55
N ALA A 21 1.45 9.56 -1.88
CA ALA A 21 0.97 8.42 -2.65
C ALA A 21 1.67 7.11 -2.26
N CYS A 22 2.99 7.15 -2.06
CA CYS A 22 3.74 5.99 -1.59
C CYS A 22 3.22 5.48 -0.24
N VAL A 23 3.10 6.36 0.74
CA VAL A 23 2.66 5.98 2.10
C VAL A 23 1.20 5.52 2.09
N ALA A 24 0.34 6.19 1.31
CA ALA A 24 -1.04 5.79 1.15
C ALA A 24 -1.17 4.36 0.61
N LEU A 25 -0.37 3.98 -0.39
CA LEU A 25 -0.37 2.62 -0.94
C LEU A 25 0.24 1.60 0.03
N LEU A 26 1.31 1.94 0.73
CA LEU A 26 1.89 1.04 1.75
C LEU A 26 0.86 0.64 2.79
N TYR A 27 0.07 1.59 3.28
CA TYR A 27 -0.97 1.29 4.25
C TYR A 27 -2.22 0.69 3.62
N SER A 28 -2.82 1.37 2.65
CA SER A 28 -4.15 1.01 2.12
C SER A 28 -4.22 -0.33 1.39
N ALA A 29 -3.09 -0.81 0.91
CA ALA A 29 -2.95 -2.09 0.21
C ALA A 29 -2.09 -3.11 0.97
N GLY A 30 -1.48 -2.68 2.08
CA GLY A 30 -0.61 -3.54 2.89
C GLY A 30 0.64 -4.00 2.15
N LEU A 31 1.23 -3.17 1.30
CA LEU A 31 2.39 -3.53 0.49
C LEU A 31 3.67 -3.63 1.32
N ARG A 32 4.56 -4.53 0.90
CA ARG A 32 5.97 -4.45 1.30
C ARG A 32 6.63 -3.28 0.59
N VAL A 33 7.63 -2.66 1.20
CA VAL A 33 8.32 -1.52 0.60
C VAL A 33 8.93 -1.88 -0.76
N SER A 34 9.49 -3.08 -0.91
CA SER A 34 10.02 -3.56 -2.18
C SER A 34 8.94 -3.71 -3.25
N GLU A 35 7.76 -4.15 -2.88
CA GLU A 35 6.61 -4.26 -3.79
C GLU A 35 6.16 -2.88 -4.27
N LEU A 36 6.08 -1.90 -3.37
CA LEU A 36 5.79 -0.51 -3.74
C LEU A 36 6.79 0.03 -4.75
N CYS A 37 8.08 -0.16 -4.48
CA CYS A 37 9.16 0.35 -5.33
C CYS A 37 9.11 -0.21 -6.77
N HIS A 38 8.65 -1.43 -6.96
CA HIS A 38 8.59 -2.10 -8.25
C HIS A 38 7.22 -2.05 -8.94
N LEU A 39 6.30 -1.24 -8.43
CA LEU A 39 5.02 -1.02 -9.10
C LEU A 39 5.23 -0.30 -10.44
N ARG A 40 4.51 -0.78 -11.45
CA ARG A 40 4.41 -0.12 -12.75
C ARG A 40 3.06 0.54 -12.92
N TYR A 41 3.00 1.54 -13.78
CA TYR A 41 1.75 2.21 -14.13
C TYR A 41 0.64 1.20 -14.50
N GLU A 42 0.98 0.19 -15.31
CA GLU A 42 0.05 -0.83 -15.79
C GLU A 42 -0.46 -1.79 -14.70
N ASP A 43 0.17 -1.82 -13.53
CA ASP A 43 -0.25 -2.68 -12.41
C ASP A 43 -1.47 -2.14 -11.68
N ILE A 44 -1.84 -0.88 -11.92
CA ILE A 44 -2.99 -0.23 -11.28
C ILE A 44 -4.23 -0.41 -12.15
N SER A 45 -5.21 -1.16 -11.65
CA SER A 45 -6.49 -1.34 -12.33
C SER A 45 -7.60 -0.53 -11.67
N ARG A 46 -7.93 0.62 -12.28
CA ARG A 46 -9.08 1.43 -11.86
C ARG A 46 -10.41 0.70 -12.03
N LYS A 47 -10.53 -0.03 -13.14
CA LYS A 47 -11.74 -0.79 -13.48
C LYS A 47 -12.07 -1.84 -12.42
N ASN A 48 -11.07 -2.58 -11.98
CA ASN A 48 -11.23 -3.70 -11.05
C ASN A 48 -10.89 -3.31 -9.61
N MET A 49 -10.48 -2.08 -9.36
CA MET A 49 -10.08 -1.57 -8.04
C MET A 49 -9.09 -2.49 -7.33
N ARG A 50 -8.02 -2.82 -8.04
CA ARG A 50 -6.97 -3.71 -7.54
C ARG A 50 -5.60 -3.34 -8.10
N ILE A 51 -4.58 -3.79 -7.40
CA ILE A 51 -3.17 -3.61 -7.74
C ILE A 51 -2.58 -4.98 -8.01
N TYR A 52 -1.96 -5.17 -9.17
CA TYR A 52 -1.21 -6.38 -9.47
C TYR A 52 0.18 -6.31 -8.83
N ILE A 53 0.49 -7.30 -8.01
CA ILE A 53 1.80 -7.45 -7.37
C ILE A 53 2.54 -8.56 -8.11
N ARG A 54 3.61 -8.18 -8.82
CA ARG A 54 4.40 -9.09 -9.63
C ARG A 54 5.10 -10.14 -8.78
N PRO A 55 5.31 -11.37 -9.33
CA PRO A 55 6.03 -12.41 -8.61
C PRO A 55 7.48 -11.98 -8.36
N SER A 56 8.05 -12.45 -7.27
CA SER A 56 9.48 -12.31 -6.94
C SER A 56 10.10 -13.70 -6.82
N LYS A 57 11.45 -13.78 -6.66
CA LYS A 57 12.18 -15.05 -6.55
C LYS A 57 11.59 -16.03 -5.53
N SER A 58 10.93 -15.51 -4.51
CA SER A 58 10.45 -16.30 -3.38
C SER A 58 8.94 -16.22 -3.15
N ARG A 59 8.21 -15.48 -3.99
CA ARG A 59 6.76 -15.24 -3.83
C ARG A 59 6.06 -15.29 -5.17
N SER A 60 4.85 -15.90 -5.17
CA SER A 60 3.94 -15.84 -6.31
C SER A 60 3.33 -14.45 -6.44
N ASP A 61 2.71 -14.19 -7.59
CA ASP A 61 1.93 -12.99 -7.80
C ASP A 61 0.66 -12.99 -6.92
N ARG A 62 0.10 -11.81 -6.76
CA ARG A 62 -1.18 -11.61 -6.10
C ARG A 62 -1.81 -10.29 -6.53
N TYR A 63 -3.06 -10.09 -6.13
CA TYR A 63 -3.71 -8.79 -6.19
C TYR A 63 -3.85 -8.18 -4.81
N ALA A 64 -3.57 -6.90 -4.70
CA ALA A 64 -3.83 -6.10 -3.50
C ALA A 64 -5.01 -5.17 -3.72
N ILE A 65 -5.64 -4.72 -2.64
CA ILE A 65 -6.77 -3.79 -2.68
C ILE A 65 -6.29 -2.43 -3.18
N LEU A 66 -7.04 -1.84 -4.11
CA LEU A 66 -6.87 -0.44 -4.48
C LEU A 66 -7.93 0.40 -3.74
N SER A 67 -7.51 1.13 -2.74
CA SER A 67 -8.34 2.07 -1.98
C SER A 67 -8.79 3.23 -2.86
N LYS A 68 -10.03 3.70 -2.70
CA LYS A 68 -10.55 4.89 -3.39
C LYS A 68 -9.78 6.15 -3.01
N LYS A 69 -9.54 6.34 -1.72
CA LYS A 69 -8.76 7.49 -1.20
C LYS A 69 -7.32 7.44 -1.70
N ALA A 70 -6.69 6.27 -1.68
CA ALA A 70 -5.34 6.10 -2.22
C ALA A 70 -5.27 6.35 -3.73
N LEU A 71 -6.28 5.91 -4.48
CA LEU A 71 -6.37 6.17 -5.92
C LEU A 71 -6.48 7.66 -6.22
N ASP A 72 -7.24 8.42 -5.44
CA ASP A 72 -7.35 9.87 -5.59
C ASP A 72 -6.01 10.57 -5.36
N ILE A 73 -5.30 10.18 -4.31
CA ILE A 73 -3.95 10.69 -4.01
C ILE A 73 -2.98 10.32 -5.14
N LEU A 74 -3.00 9.06 -5.57
CA LEU A 74 -2.15 8.55 -6.64
C LEU A 74 -2.41 9.28 -7.97
N THR A 75 -3.67 9.58 -8.28
CA THR A 75 -4.07 10.32 -9.47
C THR A 75 -3.51 11.74 -9.46
N LYS A 76 -3.64 12.45 -8.35
CA LYS A 76 -3.08 13.80 -8.17
C LYS A 76 -1.56 13.79 -8.32
N TYR A 77 -0.89 12.82 -7.70
CA TYR A 77 0.54 12.62 -7.86
C TYR A 77 0.90 12.43 -9.33
N TRP A 78 0.24 11.49 -10.01
CA TRP A 78 0.56 11.11 -11.38
C TRP A 78 0.45 12.29 -12.35
N PHE A 79 -0.63 13.07 -12.26
CA PHE A 79 -0.80 14.29 -13.06
C PHE A 79 0.24 15.36 -12.74
N SER A 80 0.61 15.54 -11.49
CA SER A 80 1.53 16.59 -11.06
C SER A 80 3.00 16.26 -11.32
N PHE A 81 3.34 14.98 -11.51
CA PHE A 81 4.72 14.52 -11.65
C PHE A 81 5.04 14.00 -13.07
N GLY A 82 4.37 14.53 -14.09
CA GLY A 82 4.72 14.28 -15.49
C GLY A 82 4.14 12.99 -16.06
N LYS A 83 3.16 12.39 -15.45
CA LYS A 83 2.44 11.18 -15.93
C LYS A 83 3.38 10.00 -16.25
N PRO A 84 4.17 9.50 -15.28
CA PRO A 84 5.10 8.39 -15.52
C PRO A 84 4.36 7.13 -15.98
N LYS A 85 4.78 6.54 -17.12
CA LYS A 85 4.11 5.37 -17.71
C LYS A 85 4.87 4.05 -17.53
N GLY A 86 6.11 4.08 -17.12
CA GLY A 86 6.90 2.90 -16.76
C GLY A 86 6.75 2.61 -15.27
N TRP A 87 7.80 2.86 -14.53
CA TRP A 87 7.75 2.79 -13.07
C TRP A 87 6.74 3.79 -12.53
N LEU A 88 5.86 3.32 -11.64
CA LEU A 88 4.87 4.20 -11.03
C LEU A 88 5.53 5.29 -10.18
N PHE A 89 6.60 4.92 -9.48
CA PHE A 89 7.43 5.83 -8.71
C PHE A 89 8.87 5.79 -9.23
N PRO A 90 9.21 6.60 -10.23
CA PRO A 90 10.57 6.65 -10.76
C PRO A 90 11.59 7.10 -9.71
N GLY A 91 12.78 6.53 -9.77
CA GLY A 91 13.93 6.95 -8.98
C GLY A 91 14.68 8.12 -9.62
N THR A 92 15.82 8.46 -9.05
CA THR A 92 16.69 9.54 -9.54
C THR A 92 17.52 9.13 -10.76
N LYS A 93 17.79 7.84 -10.92
CA LYS A 93 18.52 7.31 -12.09
C LYS A 93 17.53 6.98 -13.19
N ASP A 94 17.95 7.22 -14.45
CA ASP A 94 17.14 6.90 -15.63
C ASP A 94 16.73 5.43 -15.65
N ASN A 95 15.46 5.17 -15.95
CA ASN A 95 14.85 3.84 -16.02
C ASN A 95 14.96 3.00 -14.75
N CYS A 96 15.19 3.62 -13.61
CA CYS A 96 15.25 2.95 -12.32
C CYS A 96 14.09 3.37 -11.43
N PRO A 97 13.53 2.42 -10.66
CA PRO A 97 12.48 2.76 -9.71
C PRO A 97 13.06 3.46 -8.47
N ILE A 98 12.17 4.07 -7.70
CA ILE A 98 12.49 4.52 -6.34
C ILE A 98 13.05 3.34 -5.53
N VAL A 99 13.97 3.60 -4.62
CA VAL A 99 14.57 2.56 -3.77
C VAL A 99 14.01 2.58 -2.36
N SER A 100 14.03 1.43 -1.70
CA SER A 100 13.48 1.26 -0.34
C SER A 100 14.09 2.23 0.66
N PHE A 101 15.38 2.52 0.55
CA PHE A 101 16.06 3.49 1.42
C PHE A 101 15.42 4.88 1.32
N THR A 102 15.12 5.35 0.11
CA THR A 102 14.46 6.66 -0.10
C THR A 102 13.09 6.69 0.55
N VAL A 103 12.30 5.62 0.40
CA VAL A 103 10.98 5.52 1.04
C VAL A 103 11.08 5.57 2.56
N SER A 104 11.97 4.78 3.13
CA SER A 104 12.19 4.76 4.58
C SER A 104 12.67 6.12 5.10
N ARG A 105 13.52 6.80 4.33
CA ARG A 105 14.02 8.13 4.66
C ARG A 105 12.90 9.17 4.74
N PHE A 106 12.06 9.30 3.71
CA PHE A 106 11.02 10.33 3.77
C PHE A 106 9.91 10.01 4.80
N ILE A 107 9.65 8.73 5.09
CA ILE A 107 8.76 8.37 6.20
C ILE A 107 9.37 8.85 7.53
N ASN A 108 10.65 8.60 7.75
CA ASN A 108 11.35 9.01 8.95
C ASN A 108 11.42 10.55 9.08
N ASP A 109 11.69 11.24 7.98
CA ASP A 109 11.72 12.71 7.94
C ASP A 109 10.36 13.30 8.30
N HIS A 110 9.26 12.69 7.84
CA HIS A 110 7.91 13.12 8.20
C HIS A 110 7.58 12.86 9.67
N CYS A 111 8.03 11.73 10.24
CA CYS A 111 7.92 11.49 11.68
C CYS A 111 8.59 12.60 12.48
N SER A 112 9.80 12.98 12.09
CA SER A 112 10.56 14.05 12.74
C SER A 112 9.88 15.41 12.59
N PHE A 113 9.35 15.70 11.41
CA PHE A 113 8.61 16.94 11.14
C PHE A 113 7.36 17.07 12.03
N LEU A 114 6.64 15.96 12.25
CA LEU A 114 5.47 15.93 13.12
C LEU A 114 5.81 15.87 14.62
N GLY A 115 7.09 15.66 14.96
CA GLY A 115 7.52 15.51 16.35
C GLY A 115 6.97 14.26 17.02
N LEU A 116 6.75 13.18 16.27
CA LEU A 116 6.20 11.94 16.79
C LEU A 116 7.25 11.19 17.62
N GLU A 117 6.90 10.83 18.84
CA GLU A 117 7.72 9.92 19.66
C GLU A 117 7.74 8.51 19.07
N LYS A 118 6.63 8.10 18.50
CA LYS A 118 6.46 6.78 17.88
C LYS A 118 7.01 6.80 16.47
N LYS A 119 8.02 5.97 16.23
CA LYS A 119 8.62 5.83 14.91
C LYS A 119 7.72 5.04 13.97
N VAL A 120 7.24 5.68 12.90
CA VAL A 120 6.49 5.01 11.83
C VAL A 120 7.46 4.40 10.83
N THR A 121 7.18 3.18 10.40
CA THR A 121 7.93 2.48 9.35
C THR A 121 6.98 1.87 8.34
N ALA A 122 7.48 1.54 7.14
CA ALA A 122 6.70 0.83 6.13
C ALA A 122 6.13 -0.50 6.66
N HIS A 123 6.92 -1.23 7.45
CA HIS A 123 6.49 -2.47 8.08
C HIS A 123 5.34 -2.24 9.08
N MET A 124 5.42 -1.18 9.87
CA MET A 124 4.35 -0.80 10.81
C MET A 124 3.05 -0.43 10.09
N LEU A 125 3.13 0.27 8.96
CA LEU A 125 1.96 0.60 8.14
C LEU A 125 1.28 -0.66 7.61
N ARG A 126 2.05 -1.61 7.10
CA ARG A 126 1.55 -2.90 6.64
C ARG A 126 0.93 -3.72 7.76
N HIS A 127 1.57 -3.74 8.93
CA HIS A 127 1.06 -4.44 10.11
C HIS A 127 -0.26 -3.83 10.60
N SER A 128 -0.33 -2.50 10.63
CA SER A 128 -1.56 -1.77 10.98
C SER A 128 -2.70 -2.06 9.99
N PHE A 129 -2.41 -2.16 8.70
CA PHE A 129 -3.40 -2.57 7.69
C PHE A 129 -3.99 -3.95 8.02
N GLY A 130 -3.16 -4.95 8.30
CA GLY A 130 -3.62 -6.29 8.65
C GLY A 130 -4.48 -6.29 9.92
N THR A 131 -4.06 -5.57 10.95
CA THR A 131 -4.80 -5.44 12.21
C THR A 131 -6.16 -4.77 12.00
N HIS A 132 -6.19 -3.67 11.25
CA HIS A 132 -7.44 -2.95 10.98
C HIS A 132 -8.42 -3.76 10.13
N LEU A 133 -7.93 -4.59 9.19
CA LEU A 133 -8.78 -5.54 8.47
C LEU A 133 -9.40 -6.56 9.43
N TYR A 134 -8.60 -7.09 10.36
CA TYR A 134 -9.10 -8.03 11.37
C TYR A 134 -10.18 -7.38 12.25
N GLU A 135 -9.97 -6.15 12.66
CA GLU A 135 -10.94 -5.36 13.45
C GLU A 135 -12.23 -5.07 12.65
N GLN A 136 -12.14 -5.00 11.31
CA GLN A 136 -13.32 -4.90 10.43
C GLN A 136 -14.07 -6.21 10.26
N GLY A 137 -13.59 -7.30 10.84
CA GLY A 137 -14.25 -8.60 10.81
C GLY A 137 -13.82 -9.51 9.66
N TYR A 138 -12.76 -9.18 8.92
CA TYR A 138 -12.21 -10.10 7.92
C TYR A 138 -11.51 -11.27 8.61
N ASP A 139 -11.69 -12.47 8.07
CA ASP A 139 -11.04 -13.66 8.59
C ASP A 139 -9.52 -13.65 8.30
N LEU A 140 -8.79 -14.37 9.15
CA LEU A 140 -7.33 -14.39 9.09
C LEU A 140 -6.80 -14.92 7.76
N LEU A 141 -7.47 -15.90 7.16
CA LEU A 141 -7.08 -16.47 5.87
C LEU A 141 -7.18 -15.44 4.74
N THR A 142 -8.26 -14.67 4.70
CA THR A 142 -8.44 -13.56 3.75
C THR A 142 -7.32 -12.52 3.91
N ILE A 143 -7.02 -12.13 5.14
CA ILE A 143 -5.95 -11.18 5.45
C ILE A 143 -4.59 -11.70 4.98
N GLN A 144 -4.28 -12.98 5.26
CA GLN A 144 -3.03 -13.60 4.82
C GLN A 144 -2.89 -13.65 3.30
N LYS A 145 -3.97 -13.94 2.58
CA LYS A 145 -3.99 -13.89 1.10
C LYS A 145 -3.73 -12.49 0.57
N LEU A 146 -4.39 -11.48 1.14
CA LEU A 146 -4.18 -10.08 0.75
C LEU A 146 -2.75 -9.63 1.00
N LEU A 147 -2.15 -10.04 2.11
CA LEU A 147 -0.77 -9.70 2.46
C LEU A 147 0.28 -10.54 1.73
N GLY A 148 -0.10 -11.66 1.11
CA GLY A 148 0.84 -12.54 0.43
C GLY A 148 1.83 -13.21 1.39
N HIS A 149 1.36 -13.71 2.54
CA HIS A 149 2.19 -14.45 3.49
C HIS A 149 2.51 -15.85 2.96
N LYS A 150 3.78 -16.23 3.00
CA LYS A 150 4.26 -17.58 2.59
C LYS A 150 3.81 -18.70 3.51
N SER A 151 3.56 -18.41 4.75
CA SER A 151 3.37 -19.39 5.82
C SER A 151 1.95 -19.92 5.96
N ALA A 152 1.03 -19.46 5.15
CA ALA A 152 -0.26 -20.13 5.07
C ALA A 152 -0.01 -21.47 4.38
N SER A 153 -0.11 -22.55 5.15
CA SER A 153 0.18 -23.93 4.74
C SER A 153 -0.18 -24.23 3.29
N SER A 154 0.79 -24.56 2.63
CA SER A 154 1.19 -24.80 1.25
C SER A 154 0.21 -25.35 0.23
N SER A 155 -0.94 -25.90 0.53
CA SER A 155 -1.75 -26.59 -0.48
C SER A 155 -3.10 -25.96 -0.82
N LEU A 156 -3.58 -25.05 -0.01
CA LEU A 156 -4.87 -24.36 -0.20
C LEU A 156 -4.74 -22.91 -0.70
N ILE A 157 -3.53 -22.47 -1.01
CA ILE A 157 -3.18 -21.04 -1.14
C ILE A 157 -3.25 -20.55 -2.57
N TYR A 158 -3.41 -21.43 -3.54
CA TYR A 158 -3.48 -21.04 -4.95
C TYR A 158 -4.84 -20.48 -5.39
N VAL A 159 -5.74 -20.28 -4.44
CA VAL A 159 -6.98 -19.57 -4.76
C VAL A 159 -6.73 -18.09 -4.63
N HIS A 160 -6.33 -17.45 -5.72
CA HIS A 160 -6.37 -16.00 -5.81
C HIS A 160 -7.78 -15.54 -5.49
N LEU A 161 -7.89 -14.48 -4.70
CA LEU A 161 -9.19 -13.84 -4.50
C LEU A 161 -9.73 -13.38 -5.87
N GLY A 162 -10.88 -13.87 -6.26
CA GLY A 162 -11.51 -13.48 -7.51
C GLY A 162 -11.85 -12.00 -7.55
N THR A 163 -11.98 -11.44 -8.75
CA THR A 163 -12.28 -10.02 -8.96
C THR A 163 -13.53 -9.57 -8.18
N THR A 164 -14.59 -10.40 -8.15
CA THR A 164 -15.85 -10.09 -7.44
C THR A 164 -15.60 -10.02 -5.93
N THR A 165 -14.80 -10.93 -5.38
CA THR A 165 -14.44 -10.91 -3.94
C THR A 165 -13.61 -9.68 -3.61
N MET A 166 -12.62 -9.36 -4.45
CA MET A 166 -11.78 -8.16 -4.27
C MET A 166 -12.60 -6.87 -4.27
N LYS A 167 -13.61 -6.75 -5.13
CA LYS A 167 -14.50 -5.57 -5.18
C LYS A 167 -15.35 -5.39 -3.92
N LYS A 168 -15.64 -6.47 -3.21
CA LYS A 168 -16.40 -6.45 -1.94
C LYS A 168 -15.54 -6.09 -0.74
N LEU A 169 -14.22 -6.23 -0.86
CA LEU A 169 -13.29 -5.90 0.21
C LEU A 169 -13.11 -4.38 0.29
N LYS A 170 -13.19 -3.86 1.50
CA LYS A 170 -12.99 -2.44 1.74
C LYS A 170 -11.68 -2.22 2.49
N SER A 171 -10.79 -1.42 1.90
CA SER A 171 -9.56 -1.02 2.57
C SER A 171 -9.86 -0.24 3.85
N PRO A 172 -9.13 -0.48 4.96
CA PRO A 172 -9.27 0.34 6.16
C PRO A 172 -9.06 1.83 5.91
N PHE A 173 -8.30 2.19 4.88
CA PHE A 173 -8.08 3.60 4.52
C PHE A 173 -9.36 4.29 4.03
N ASP A 174 -10.31 3.53 3.48
CA ASP A 174 -11.61 4.05 3.02
C ASP A 174 -12.66 4.13 4.13
N LYS A 175 -12.33 3.67 5.34
CA LYS A 175 -13.20 3.78 6.50
C LYS A 175 -13.19 5.21 7.03
N ASP A 176 -14.38 5.77 7.26
CA ASP A 176 -14.51 7.11 7.84
C ASP A 176 -14.08 7.10 9.31
N GLU A 177 -13.42 8.17 9.75
CA GLU A 177 -12.91 8.33 11.11
C GLU A 177 -14.04 8.47 12.16
N SER A 178 -15.27 8.62 11.72
CA SER A 178 -16.44 8.98 12.54
C SER A 178 -17.30 7.79 12.96
N LEU A 179 -16.67 6.67 13.36
CA LEU A 179 -17.41 5.57 13.98
C LEU A 179 -16.69 5.06 15.22
#